data_cb491cd913134276b1af541a40b637aa
#
_entry.id   cb491cd913134276b1af541a40b637aa
#
_cell.length_a   1.000
_cell.length_b   1.000
_cell.length_c   1.000
_cell.angle_alpha   90.00
_cell.angle_beta   90.00
_cell.angle_gamma   90.00
#
_symmetry.space_group_name_H-M   'P 1'
#
loop_
_entity.id
_entity.type
_entity.pdbx_description
1 polymer ?
#
loop_
_entity_poly.entity_id
_entity_poly.type
_entity_poly.pdbx_seq_one_letter_code
_entity_poly.pdbx_strand_id
1 'polypeptide(L)'
;MIHSWSSIEDWEHAVLVEIRETLDEAGAFPADIREDAALNEKIVKNSAKALIPMLRKTGATGAFLVLDGAAAEEPARESLRAGLYIRDPDPDNYSVNNADLLIERGPASISEEHLIPLGPHWNASFRFGSGTEEKDQFFFQPRNAALNSGDRDDGDFGYWSRAFSFSEAEPRIITYSLPLIADDGTVIGVLGVDITQSYLTSLLPFEELSADRSGGYLLAVTDPEKSTGETTVYQRIFSSGPVLSDHFGEADTVEGRAGDYDSIINLTSLKHPNTAQNHKKRTLTKSPLS
;
A
#
# COMPACT_ATOMS: atom_id res chain seq x y z
N MET A 1 2.57 13.27 -5.45
CA MET A 1 2.51 11.82 -5.17
C MET A 1 2.73 11.52 -3.69
N ILE A 2 3.88 11.78 -3.09
CA ILE A 2 4.16 11.45 -1.68
C ILE A 2 3.16 12.11 -0.71
N HIS A 3 2.74 13.34 -0.96
CA HIS A 3 1.68 14.01 -0.19
C HIS A 3 0.30 13.35 -0.35
N SER A 4 0.03 12.70 -1.47
CA SER A 4 -1.24 12.02 -1.70
C SER A 4 -1.34 10.70 -0.93
N TRP A 5 -0.22 10.05 -0.65
CA TRP A 5 -0.20 8.78 0.07
C TRP A 5 -0.27 8.96 1.59
N SER A 6 0.20 10.10 2.13
CA SER A 6 -0.02 10.44 3.54
C SER A 6 -1.49 10.66 3.90
N SER A 7 -2.38 10.78 2.90
CA SER A 7 -3.81 10.92 3.12
C SER A 7 -4.55 9.57 3.23
N ILE A 8 -3.87 8.44 3.19
CA ILE A 8 -4.54 7.13 3.34
C ILE A 8 -5.18 6.98 4.73
N GLU A 9 -4.62 7.62 5.75
CA GLU A 9 -5.17 7.66 7.10
C GLU A 9 -6.53 8.37 7.15
N ASP A 10 -6.71 9.44 6.35
CA ASP A 10 -8.01 10.10 6.22
C ASP A 10 -9.04 9.17 5.56
N TRP A 11 -8.60 8.35 4.61
CA TRP A 11 -9.44 7.37 3.93
C TRP A 11 -9.72 6.13 4.76
N GLU A 12 -8.83 5.75 5.67
CA GLU A 12 -9.08 4.70 6.66
C GLU A 12 -10.36 4.99 7.44
N HIS A 13 -10.49 6.22 7.95
CA HIS A 13 -11.70 6.63 8.66
C HIS A 13 -12.96 6.55 7.78
N ALA A 14 -12.89 6.97 6.52
CA ALA A 14 -14.02 6.88 5.61
C ALA A 14 -14.45 5.42 5.35
N VAL A 15 -13.48 4.51 5.17
CA VAL A 15 -13.76 3.09 4.99
C VAL A 15 -14.34 2.47 6.27
N LEU A 16 -13.81 2.83 7.45
CA LEU A 16 -14.33 2.37 8.74
C LEU A 16 -15.78 2.83 8.97
N VAL A 17 -16.15 4.03 8.53
CA VAL A 17 -17.53 4.51 8.58
C VAL A 17 -18.47 3.62 7.74
N GLU A 18 -18.11 3.32 6.49
CA GLU A 18 -18.92 2.44 5.62
C GLU A 18 -19.03 1.01 6.20
N ILE A 19 -17.97 0.51 6.80
CA ILE A 19 -17.97 -0.81 7.45
C ILE A 19 -18.91 -0.79 8.67
N ARG A 20 -18.80 0.21 9.53
CA ARG A 20 -19.65 0.36 10.72
C ARG A 20 -21.11 0.49 10.35
N GLU A 21 -21.46 1.33 9.38
CA GLU A 21 -22.83 1.46 8.90
C GLU A 21 -23.37 0.12 8.39
N THR A 22 -22.55 -0.66 7.69
CA THR A 22 -22.94 -1.99 7.19
C THR A 22 -23.17 -2.99 8.33
N LEU A 23 -22.32 -2.95 9.37
CA LEU A 23 -22.47 -3.79 10.57
C LEU A 23 -23.76 -3.42 11.31
N ASP A 24 -24.01 -2.13 11.53
CA ASP A 24 -25.19 -1.63 12.22
C ASP A 24 -26.49 -2.03 11.48
N GLU A 25 -26.54 -1.89 10.16
CA GLU A 25 -27.66 -2.33 9.33
C GLU A 25 -27.92 -3.85 9.40
N ALA A 26 -26.85 -4.64 9.56
CA ALA A 26 -26.94 -6.09 9.69
C ALA A 26 -27.25 -6.53 11.13
N GLY A 27 -27.13 -5.65 12.12
CA GLY A 27 -27.18 -6.00 13.54
C GLY A 27 -26.01 -6.88 13.96
N ALA A 28 -24.85 -6.72 13.32
CA ALA A 28 -23.65 -7.52 13.50
C ALA A 28 -22.56 -6.74 14.24
N PHE A 29 -21.57 -7.47 14.75
CA PHE A 29 -20.41 -6.93 15.45
C PHE A 29 -19.12 -7.11 14.64
N PRO A 30 -18.06 -6.31 14.90
CA PRO A 30 -16.77 -6.47 14.23
C PRO A 30 -16.19 -7.89 14.26
N ALA A 31 -16.44 -8.64 15.35
CA ALA A 31 -15.96 -10.02 15.48
C ALA A 31 -16.63 -11.00 14.50
N ASP A 32 -17.86 -10.70 14.03
CA ASP A 32 -18.61 -11.57 13.11
C ASP A 32 -17.97 -11.61 11.71
N ILE A 33 -17.15 -10.61 11.37
CA ILE A 33 -16.39 -10.55 10.10
C ILE A 33 -15.54 -11.81 9.89
N ARG A 34 -15.06 -12.44 10.95
CA ARG A 34 -14.22 -13.64 10.81
C ARG A 34 -14.96 -14.82 10.20
N GLU A 35 -16.24 -14.97 10.48
CA GLU A 35 -17.00 -16.18 10.18
C GLU A 35 -18.14 -15.95 9.19
N ASP A 36 -18.70 -14.73 9.12
CA ASP A 36 -19.85 -14.42 8.27
C ASP A 36 -19.42 -13.93 6.87
N ALA A 37 -19.31 -14.89 5.95
CA ALA A 37 -18.91 -14.59 4.58
C ALA A 37 -19.94 -13.74 3.80
N ALA A 38 -21.24 -13.86 4.12
CA ALA A 38 -22.28 -13.05 3.48
C ALA A 38 -22.23 -11.58 3.96
N LEU A 39 -21.97 -11.38 5.24
CA LEU A 39 -21.70 -10.07 5.82
C LEU A 39 -20.46 -9.44 5.17
N ASN A 40 -19.39 -10.21 5.02
CA ASN A 40 -18.15 -9.75 4.39
C ASN A 40 -18.36 -9.29 2.95
N GLU A 41 -19.16 -10.04 2.17
CA GLU A 41 -19.50 -9.63 0.81
C GLU A 41 -20.25 -8.29 0.80
N LYS A 42 -21.19 -8.08 1.73
CA LYS A 42 -21.93 -6.82 1.86
C LYS A 42 -21.00 -5.66 2.25
N ILE A 43 -20.09 -5.88 3.21
CA ILE A 43 -19.09 -4.89 3.62
C ILE A 43 -18.20 -4.50 2.43
N VAL A 44 -17.67 -5.48 1.70
CA VAL A 44 -16.82 -5.25 0.54
C VAL A 44 -17.53 -4.44 -0.54
N LYS A 45 -18.78 -4.74 -0.83
CA LYS A 45 -19.60 -3.98 -1.79
C LYS A 45 -19.78 -2.53 -1.36
N ASN A 46 -20.18 -2.29 -0.13
CA ASN A 46 -20.42 -0.94 0.38
C ASN A 46 -19.14 -0.12 0.44
N SER A 47 -18.02 -0.72 0.81
CA SER A 47 -16.72 -0.06 0.89
C SER A 47 -16.21 0.44 -0.47
N ALA A 48 -16.73 -0.04 -1.60
CA ALA A 48 -16.40 0.47 -2.92
C ALA A 48 -16.64 1.98 -3.05
N LYS A 49 -17.66 2.52 -2.33
CA LYS A 49 -18.00 3.96 -2.31
C LYS A 49 -16.86 4.83 -1.76
N ALA A 50 -16.08 4.32 -0.81
CA ALA A 50 -14.92 5.01 -0.25
C ALA A 50 -13.63 4.66 -1.04
N LEU A 51 -13.48 3.41 -1.49
CA LEU A 51 -12.27 2.93 -2.13
C LEU A 51 -12.03 3.56 -3.52
N ILE A 52 -13.08 3.76 -4.31
CA ILE A 52 -12.99 4.39 -5.64
C ILE A 52 -12.49 5.84 -5.54
N PRO A 53 -13.10 6.73 -4.72
CA PRO A 53 -12.57 8.08 -4.55
C PRO A 53 -11.17 8.10 -3.94
N MET A 54 -10.84 7.18 -3.01
CA MET A 54 -9.50 7.04 -2.46
C MET A 54 -8.47 6.81 -3.57
N LEU A 55 -8.70 5.82 -4.45
CA LEU A 55 -7.82 5.55 -5.58
C LEU A 55 -7.61 6.79 -6.44
N ARG A 56 -8.70 7.47 -6.83
CA ARG A 56 -8.64 8.67 -7.66
C ARG A 56 -7.89 9.84 -7.01
N LYS A 57 -8.00 10.00 -5.71
CA LYS A 57 -7.38 11.12 -4.98
C LYS A 57 -5.93 10.87 -4.63
N THR A 58 -5.55 9.63 -4.40
CA THR A 58 -4.17 9.29 -4.07
C THR A 58 -3.24 9.28 -5.28
N GLY A 59 -3.77 9.17 -6.51
CA GLY A 59 -2.98 8.99 -7.72
C GLY A 59 -2.14 7.70 -7.69
N ALA A 60 -2.60 6.72 -6.94
CA ALA A 60 -2.05 5.38 -6.90
C ALA A 60 -2.50 4.58 -8.13
N THR A 61 -1.81 3.49 -8.44
CA THR A 61 -2.21 2.58 -9.50
C THR A 61 -3.18 1.50 -9.05
N GLY A 62 -3.40 1.40 -7.74
CA GLY A 62 -4.40 0.52 -7.16
C GLY A 62 -4.76 0.89 -5.73
N ALA A 63 -5.94 0.47 -5.32
CA ALA A 63 -6.43 0.57 -3.95
C ALA A 63 -7.09 -0.74 -3.56
N PHE A 64 -6.88 -1.18 -2.33
CA PHE A 64 -7.41 -2.44 -1.86
C PHE A 64 -7.89 -2.37 -0.42
N LEU A 65 -8.92 -3.16 -0.17
CA LEU A 65 -9.42 -3.54 1.15
C LEU A 65 -9.39 -5.05 1.24
N VAL A 66 -8.83 -5.60 2.31
CA VAL A 66 -8.88 -7.05 2.60
C VAL A 66 -9.39 -7.23 4.01
N LEU A 67 -10.51 -7.92 4.16
CA LEU A 67 -11.06 -8.25 5.48
C LEU A 67 -10.33 -9.45 6.10
N ASP A 68 -10.18 -9.45 7.43
CA ASP A 68 -9.70 -10.62 8.18
C ASP A 68 -10.82 -11.65 8.36
N GLY A 69 -11.52 -11.93 7.28
CA GLY A 69 -12.70 -12.77 7.26
C GLY A 69 -12.85 -13.59 6.00
N ALA A 70 -13.69 -14.63 6.08
CA ALA A 70 -13.89 -15.59 5.02
C ALA A 70 -14.50 -14.97 3.75
N ALA A 71 -14.11 -15.49 2.59
CA ALA A 71 -14.70 -15.17 1.30
C ALA A 71 -15.98 -16.00 1.06
N ALA A 72 -16.94 -15.42 0.32
CA ALA A 72 -18.25 -16.05 0.09
C ALA A 72 -18.17 -17.33 -0.76
N GLU A 73 -17.19 -17.45 -1.68
CA GLU A 73 -17.06 -18.57 -2.60
C GLU A 73 -16.72 -19.89 -1.88
N GLU A 74 -15.82 -19.84 -0.89
CA GLU A 74 -15.39 -20.99 -0.11
C GLU A 74 -15.20 -20.58 1.36
N PRO A 75 -16.27 -20.40 2.15
CA PRO A 75 -16.17 -19.86 3.52
C PRO A 75 -15.30 -20.69 4.45
N ALA A 76 -15.25 -22.00 4.24
CA ALA A 76 -14.42 -22.91 5.05
C ALA A 76 -12.92 -22.87 4.71
N ARG A 77 -12.52 -22.11 3.66
CA ARG A 77 -11.14 -22.05 3.21
C ARG A 77 -10.44 -20.82 3.79
N GLU A 78 -9.75 -21.01 4.91
CA GLU A 78 -9.04 -19.95 5.62
C GLU A 78 -7.99 -19.18 4.78
N SER A 79 -7.51 -19.77 3.69
CA SER A 79 -6.59 -19.08 2.76
C SER A 79 -7.26 -18.07 1.84
N LEU A 80 -8.61 -18.04 1.76
CA LEU A 80 -9.36 -17.08 1.00
C LEU A 80 -9.93 -16.00 1.91
N ARG A 81 -9.66 -14.74 1.55
CA ARG A 81 -10.18 -13.57 2.27
C ARG A 81 -11.08 -12.75 1.37
N ALA A 82 -12.18 -12.28 1.95
CA ALA A 82 -13.03 -11.29 1.31
C ALA A 82 -12.28 -9.97 1.15
N GLY A 83 -12.48 -9.30 0.03
CA GLY A 83 -11.85 -8.00 -0.19
C GLY A 83 -12.18 -7.41 -1.55
N LEU A 84 -11.70 -6.21 -1.79
CA LEU A 84 -11.82 -5.48 -3.05
C LEU A 84 -10.44 -4.95 -3.45
N TYR A 85 -10.08 -5.15 -4.70
CA TYR A 85 -8.90 -4.54 -5.30
C TYR A 85 -9.28 -3.91 -6.62
N ILE A 86 -9.14 -2.60 -6.69
CA ILE A 86 -9.42 -1.79 -7.87
C ILE A 86 -8.09 -1.24 -8.38
N ARG A 87 -7.85 -1.34 -9.68
CA ARG A 87 -6.68 -0.77 -10.35
C ARG A 87 -7.06 0.37 -11.26
N ASP A 88 -6.17 1.36 -11.31
CA ASP A 88 -6.10 2.41 -12.30
C ASP A 88 -4.82 2.20 -13.13
N PRO A 89 -4.92 1.63 -14.34
CA PRO A 89 -3.74 1.41 -15.18
C PRO A 89 -3.04 2.68 -15.66
N ASP A 90 -3.74 3.81 -15.65
CA ASP A 90 -3.25 5.10 -16.13
C ASP A 90 -3.79 6.27 -15.28
N PRO A 91 -3.25 6.46 -14.05
CA PRO A 91 -3.74 7.48 -13.11
C PRO A 91 -3.67 8.92 -13.62
N ASP A 92 -2.89 9.18 -14.69
CA ASP A 92 -2.77 10.50 -15.30
C ASP A 92 -3.93 10.83 -16.25
N ASN A 93 -4.68 9.81 -16.69
CA ASN A 93 -5.79 9.94 -17.65
C ASN A 93 -7.14 9.51 -17.02
N TYR A 94 -7.77 10.46 -16.42
CA TYR A 94 -9.02 10.26 -15.69
C TYR A 94 -10.26 10.13 -16.61
N SER A 95 -11.05 9.08 -16.41
CA SER A 95 -12.39 8.93 -17.03
C SER A 95 -13.51 9.13 -16.01
N VAL A 96 -14.47 9.99 -16.34
CA VAL A 96 -15.62 10.26 -15.46
C VAL A 96 -16.55 9.06 -15.23
N ASN A 97 -16.45 8.02 -16.08
CA ASN A 97 -17.35 6.86 -16.03
C ASN A 97 -16.72 5.63 -15.37
N ASN A 98 -15.56 5.75 -14.73
CA ASN A 98 -14.77 4.66 -14.15
C ASN A 98 -14.42 3.52 -15.14
N ALA A 99 -14.64 3.70 -16.44
CA ALA A 99 -14.34 2.69 -17.46
C ALA A 99 -12.83 2.46 -17.67
N ASP A 100 -12.00 3.34 -17.13
CA ASP A 100 -10.54 3.28 -17.07
C ASP A 100 -10.03 2.50 -15.84
N LEU A 101 -10.92 2.19 -14.88
CA LEU A 101 -10.61 1.33 -13.75
C LEU A 101 -10.83 -0.15 -14.08
N LEU A 102 -10.22 -1.01 -13.29
CA LEU A 102 -10.37 -2.47 -13.37
C LEU A 102 -10.58 -3.05 -11.97
N ILE A 103 -11.54 -3.96 -11.81
CA ILE A 103 -11.65 -4.79 -10.61
C ILE A 103 -10.77 -6.02 -10.82
N GLU A 104 -9.73 -6.16 -10.02
CA GLU A 104 -8.82 -7.32 -10.06
C GLU A 104 -9.19 -8.38 -9.01
N ARG A 105 -9.77 -7.96 -7.87
CA ARG A 105 -10.28 -8.86 -6.81
C ARG A 105 -11.58 -8.30 -6.25
N GLY A 106 -12.51 -9.18 -5.93
CA GLY A 106 -13.76 -8.83 -5.28
C GLY A 106 -15.00 -9.36 -5.97
N PRO A 107 -16.20 -9.15 -5.38
CA PRO A 107 -17.46 -9.58 -5.93
C PRO A 107 -17.74 -8.99 -7.33
N ALA A 108 -18.10 -9.84 -8.30
CA ALA A 108 -18.39 -9.42 -9.68
C ALA A 108 -19.53 -8.39 -9.76
N SER A 109 -20.46 -8.40 -8.79
CA SER A 109 -21.57 -7.46 -8.74
C SER A 109 -21.16 -5.99 -8.62
N ILE A 110 -19.95 -5.70 -8.09
CA ILE A 110 -19.39 -4.34 -8.01
C ILE A 110 -19.14 -3.78 -9.42
N SER A 111 -18.77 -4.65 -10.38
CA SER A 111 -18.55 -4.27 -11.78
C SER A 111 -19.82 -3.65 -12.39
N GLU A 112 -20.96 -4.25 -12.18
CA GLU A 112 -22.23 -3.75 -12.72
C GLU A 112 -22.70 -2.47 -11.98
N GLU A 113 -22.54 -2.44 -10.65
CA GLU A 113 -23.00 -1.33 -9.83
C GLU A 113 -22.22 -0.03 -10.08
N HIS A 114 -20.89 -0.15 -10.26
CA HIS A 114 -19.99 1.00 -10.41
C HIS A 114 -19.50 1.23 -11.83
N LEU A 115 -19.95 0.41 -12.81
CA LEU A 115 -19.53 0.46 -14.22
C LEU A 115 -18.00 0.31 -14.38
N ILE A 116 -17.39 -0.50 -13.54
CA ILE A 116 -15.95 -0.82 -13.59
C ILE A 116 -15.78 -2.21 -14.21
N PRO A 117 -15.08 -2.36 -15.33
CA PRO A 117 -14.86 -3.67 -15.92
C PRO A 117 -14.02 -4.59 -15.02
N LEU A 118 -14.25 -5.90 -15.13
CA LEU A 118 -13.39 -6.89 -14.50
C LEU A 118 -12.05 -6.95 -15.22
N GLY A 119 -10.96 -7.01 -14.45
CA GLY A 119 -9.61 -7.15 -14.96
C GLY A 119 -9.37 -8.53 -15.61
N PRO A 120 -8.35 -8.65 -16.47
CA PRO A 120 -8.04 -9.91 -17.14
C PRO A 120 -7.60 -11.03 -16.19
N HIS A 121 -7.18 -10.68 -14.99
CA HIS A 121 -6.73 -11.60 -13.93
C HIS A 121 -7.68 -11.60 -12.72
N TRP A 122 -8.93 -11.19 -12.96
CA TRP A 122 -9.92 -11.09 -11.90
C TRP A 122 -10.11 -12.40 -11.13
N ASN A 123 -10.24 -12.26 -9.82
CA ASN A 123 -10.68 -13.30 -8.89
C ASN A 123 -11.68 -12.72 -7.90
N ALA A 124 -12.62 -13.54 -7.44
CA ALA A 124 -13.66 -13.07 -6.53
C ALA A 124 -13.15 -12.79 -5.10
N SER A 125 -11.95 -13.27 -4.74
CA SER A 125 -11.36 -13.12 -3.42
C SER A 125 -9.83 -13.03 -3.47
N PHE A 126 -9.22 -12.64 -2.36
CA PHE A 126 -7.78 -12.74 -2.16
C PHE A 126 -7.39 -14.13 -1.71
N ARG A 127 -6.30 -14.67 -2.30
CA ARG A 127 -5.73 -15.95 -1.90
C ARG A 127 -4.37 -15.73 -1.26
N PHE A 128 -4.26 -16.13 -0.01
CA PHE A 128 -3.01 -16.08 0.75
C PHE A 128 -2.41 -17.48 0.91
N GLY A 129 -1.07 -17.54 0.98
CA GLY A 129 -0.33 -18.73 1.31
C GLY A 129 -0.18 -18.90 2.82
N SER A 130 1.02 -19.30 3.24
CA SER A 130 1.37 -19.47 4.65
C SER A 130 1.57 -18.13 5.41
N GLY A 131 1.46 -17.00 4.74
CA GLY A 131 1.75 -15.67 5.28
C GLY A 131 3.26 -15.35 5.38
N THR A 132 4.12 -16.21 4.85
CA THR A 132 5.58 -15.98 4.82
C THR A 132 6.08 -15.51 3.45
N GLU A 133 5.25 -15.62 2.41
CA GLU A 133 5.59 -15.17 1.08
C GLU A 133 5.56 -13.64 0.98
N GLU A 134 6.47 -13.04 0.20
CA GLU A 134 6.57 -11.59 0.02
C GLU A 134 5.24 -10.96 -0.43
N LYS A 135 4.54 -11.62 -1.35
CA LYS A 135 3.24 -11.16 -1.88
C LYS A 135 2.10 -11.16 -0.85
N ASP A 136 2.28 -11.80 0.31
CA ASP A 136 1.29 -11.87 1.37
C ASP A 136 1.54 -10.82 2.47
N GLN A 137 2.76 -10.24 2.52
CA GLN A 137 3.20 -9.37 3.61
C GLN A 137 2.39 -8.08 3.71
N PHE A 138 1.89 -7.56 2.61
CA PHE A 138 1.06 -6.34 2.61
C PHE A 138 -0.19 -6.48 3.48
N PHE A 139 -0.67 -7.71 3.69
CA PHE A 139 -1.79 -8.02 4.57
C PHE A 139 -1.33 -8.44 5.97
N PHE A 140 -0.40 -9.39 6.05
CA PHE A 140 -0.04 -9.98 7.35
C PHE A 140 0.80 -9.05 8.23
N GLN A 141 1.69 -8.23 7.68
CA GLN A 141 2.55 -7.35 8.49
C GLN A 141 1.75 -6.31 9.28
N PRO A 142 0.94 -5.43 8.67
CA PRO A 142 0.18 -4.44 9.42
C PRO A 142 -0.86 -5.09 10.35
N ARG A 143 -1.54 -6.16 9.88
CA ARG A 143 -2.49 -6.91 10.69
C ARG A 143 -1.85 -7.49 11.96
N ASN A 144 -0.72 -8.17 11.81
CA ASN A 144 -0.05 -8.81 12.94
C ASN A 144 0.59 -7.79 13.88
N ALA A 145 1.10 -6.67 13.36
CA ALA A 145 1.59 -5.57 14.19
C ALA A 145 0.48 -5.04 15.09
N ALA A 146 -0.71 -4.78 14.54
CA ALA A 146 -1.86 -4.33 15.32
C ALA A 146 -2.35 -5.38 16.35
N LEU A 147 -2.37 -6.68 15.96
CA LEU A 147 -2.79 -7.76 16.88
C LEU A 147 -1.82 -7.96 18.05
N ASN A 148 -0.52 -7.73 17.82
CA ASN A 148 0.52 -7.94 18.84
C ASN A 148 0.77 -6.68 19.69
N SER A 149 0.24 -5.54 19.31
CA SER A 149 0.33 -4.31 20.10
C SER A 149 -0.59 -4.38 21.33
N GLY A 150 -0.04 -4.10 22.50
CA GLY A 150 -0.81 -3.99 23.76
C GLY A 150 -1.55 -2.65 23.88
N ASP A 151 -1.09 -1.61 23.20
CA ASP A 151 -1.69 -0.29 23.10
C ASP A 151 -1.93 0.03 21.63
N ARG A 152 -3.19 0.12 21.26
CA ARG A 152 -3.61 0.23 19.84
C ARG A 152 -3.78 1.69 19.40
N ASP A 153 -3.76 2.64 20.33
CA ASP A 153 -3.97 4.05 20.02
C ASP A 153 -2.67 4.77 19.58
N ASP A 154 -1.48 4.23 19.92
CA ASP A 154 -0.19 4.90 19.69
C ASP A 154 0.67 4.25 18.59
N GLY A 155 0.17 3.23 17.89
CA GLY A 155 0.97 2.45 16.95
C GLY A 155 0.88 2.94 15.50
N ASP A 156 1.99 3.41 14.93
CA ASP A 156 2.14 3.51 13.48
C ASP A 156 2.35 2.11 12.89
N PHE A 157 1.26 1.45 12.50
CA PHE A 157 1.27 0.09 11.93
C PHE A 157 1.40 0.08 10.41
N GLY A 158 1.71 1.22 9.80
CA GLY A 158 1.86 1.32 8.34
C GLY A 158 3.00 0.46 7.82
N TYR A 159 2.73 -0.31 6.76
CA TYR A 159 3.69 -1.21 6.15
C TYR A 159 3.91 -0.90 4.67
N TRP A 160 5.18 -0.75 4.29
CA TRP A 160 5.62 -0.69 2.91
C TRP A 160 6.12 -2.06 2.46
N SER A 161 5.50 -2.63 1.42
CA SER A 161 5.99 -3.88 0.84
C SER A 161 7.21 -3.64 -0.05
N ARG A 162 8.00 -4.71 -0.28
CA ARG A 162 8.86 -4.78 -1.45
C ARG A 162 8.03 -4.95 -2.71
N ALA A 163 8.66 -4.76 -3.88
CA ALA A 163 7.98 -4.99 -5.13
C ALA A 163 7.69 -6.49 -5.34
N PHE A 164 6.41 -6.83 -5.47
CA PHE A 164 5.94 -8.20 -5.72
C PHE A 164 4.88 -8.22 -6.84
N SER A 165 4.49 -9.41 -7.29
CA SER A 165 3.34 -9.65 -8.16
C SER A 165 2.47 -10.73 -7.53
N PHE A 166 1.15 -10.63 -7.68
CA PHE A 166 0.24 -11.70 -7.24
C PHE A 166 0.39 -12.97 -8.09
N SER A 167 0.73 -12.79 -9.38
CA SER A 167 1.07 -13.86 -10.31
C SER A 167 2.10 -13.37 -11.32
N GLU A 168 2.71 -14.28 -12.10
CA GLU A 168 3.69 -13.92 -13.15
C GLU A 168 3.08 -13.04 -14.26
N ALA A 169 1.77 -13.12 -14.46
CA ALA A 169 1.07 -12.34 -15.49
C ALA A 169 0.65 -10.95 -15.02
N GLU A 170 0.71 -10.67 -13.70
CA GLU A 170 0.35 -9.37 -13.13
C GLU A 170 1.58 -8.48 -12.97
N PRO A 171 1.42 -7.14 -13.06
CA PRO A 171 2.53 -6.22 -12.89
C PRO A 171 3.11 -6.30 -11.48
N ARG A 172 4.39 -5.96 -11.37
CA ARG A 172 5.01 -5.77 -10.05
C ARG A 172 4.51 -4.47 -9.44
N ILE A 173 4.09 -4.57 -8.18
CA ILE A 173 3.54 -3.48 -7.38
C ILE A 173 4.33 -3.31 -6.09
N ILE A 174 4.30 -2.12 -5.55
CA ILE A 174 4.73 -1.76 -4.20
C ILE A 174 3.50 -1.25 -3.49
N THR A 175 3.23 -1.75 -2.29
CA THR A 175 2.04 -1.36 -1.52
C THR A 175 2.43 -0.55 -0.27
N TYR A 176 1.55 0.36 0.10
CA TYR A 176 1.47 0.90 1.46
C TYR A 176 0.14 0.49 2.06
N SER A 177 0.16 -0.13 3.24
CA SER A 177 -1.01 -0.71 3.88
C SER A 177 -1.08 -0.42 5.37
N LEU A 178 -2.31 -0.26 5.87
CA LEU A 178 -2.66 0.03 7.26
C LEU A 178 -3.65 -1.03 7.76
N PRO A 179 -3.59 -1.45 9.04
CA PRO A 179 -4.62 -2.30 9.61
C PRO A 179 -5.90 -1.48 9.78
N LEU A 180 -7.05 -2.09 9.56
CA LEU A 180 -8.34 -1.53 9.92
C LEU A 180 -8.71 -2.02 11.31
N ILE A 181 -8.87 -1.09 12.25
CA ILE A 181 -9.18 -1.37 13.65
C ILE A 181 -10.53 -0.73 13.99
N ALA A 182 -11.50 -1.56 14.37
CA ALA A 182 -12.81 -1.08 14.79
C ALA A 182 -12.75 -0.35 16.15
N ASP A 183 -13.79 0.41 16.50
CA ASP A 183 -13.88 1.22 17.73
C ASP A 183 -13.71 0.38 19.01
N ASP A 184 -14.03 -0.92 18.99
CA ASP A 184 -13.83 -1.86 20.08
C ASP A 184 -12.41 -2.45 20.16
N GLY A 185 -11.53 -2.02 19.24
CA GLY A 185 -10.16 -2.51 19.11
C GLY A 185 -10.03 -3.82 18.33
N THR A 186 -11.09 -4.34 17.71
CA THR A 186 -11.00 -5.52 16.86
C THR A 186 -10.29 -5.19 15.54
N VAL A 187 -9.24 -5.94 15.20
CA VAL A 187 -8.60 -5.84 13.87
C VAL A 187 -9.48 -6.58 12.88
N ILE A 188 -10.09 -5.83 11.95
CA ILE A 188 -11.09 -6.33 11.00
C ILE A 188 -10.55 -6.53 9.60
N GLY A 189 -9.36 -6.00 9.30
CA GLY A 189 -8.77 -6.14 7.98
C GLY A 189 -7.58 -5.21 7.76
N VAL A 190 -7.29 -4.97 6.49
CA VAL A 190 -6.20 -4.11 6.03
C VAL A 190 -6.70 -3.27 4.85
N LEU A 191 -6.39 -1.98 4.87
CA LEU A 191 -6.58 -1.03 3.79
C LEU A 191 -5.24 -0.66 3.18
N GLY A 192 -5.18 -0.45 1.87
CA GLY A 192 -3.94 0.01 1.28
C GLY A 192 -4.09 0.55 -0.14
N VAL A 193 -2.98 1.09 -0.61
CA VAL A 193 -2.79 1.52 -2.00
C VAL A 193 -1.55 0.84 -2.57
N ASP A 194 -1.47 0.78 -3.88
CA ASP A 194 -0.26 0.35 -4.57
C ASP A 194 0.17 1.32 -5.66
N ILE A 195 1.42 1.15 -6.05
CA ILE A 195 1.97 1.73 -7.26
C ILE A 195 2.66 0.64 -8.07
N THR A 196 2.37 0.57 -9.37
CA THR A 196 3.13 -0.32 -10.23
C THR A 196 4.56 0.18 -10.38
N GLN A 197 5.51 -0.75 -10.43
CA GLN A 197 6.93 -0.42 -10.62
C GLN A 197 7.17 0.35 -11.92
N SER A 198 6.43 0.03 -12.99
CA SER A 198 6.51 0.72 -14.27
C SER A 198 6.04 2.18 -14.17
N TYR A 199 4.90 2.43 -13.51
CA TYR A 199 4.39 3.78 -13.32
C TYR A 199 5.32 4.59 -12.40
N LEU A 200 5.78 4.02 -11.28
CA LEU A 200 6.78 4.66 -10.44
C LEU A 200 8.03 5.05 -11.23
N THR A 201 8.53 4.17 -12.09
CA THR A 201 9.68 4.44 -12.94
C THR A 201 9.41 5.61 -13.90
N SER A 202 8.21 5.69 -14.49
CA SER A 202 7.86 6.78 -15.42
C SER A 202 7.80 8.16 -14.76
N LEU A 203 7.58 8.20 -13.45
CA LEU A 203 7.51 9.43 -12.66
C LEU A 203 8.88 9.95 -12.21
N LEU A 204 9.93 9.14 -12.36
CA LEU A 204 11.26 9.53 -11.94
C LEU A 204 11.92 10.42 -13.00
N PRO A 205 12.42 11.61 -12.62
CA PRO A 205 13.00 12.57 -13.55
C PRO A 205 14.43 12.14 -13.96
N PHE A 206 14.56 11.08 -14.75
CA PHE A 206 15.86 10.58 -15.19
C PHE A 206 16.70 11.63 -15.95
N GLU A 207 16.07 12.69 -16.45
CA GLU A 207 16.76 13.81 -17.12
C GLU A 207 17.62 14.62 -16.13
N GLU A 208 17.27 14.57 -14.83
CA GLU A 208 18.06 15.24 -13.77
C GLU A 208 19.32 14.46 -13.40
N LEU A 209 19.40 13.17 -13.77
CA LEU A 209 20.59 12.39 -13.60
C LEU A 209 21.66 12.88 -14.59
N SER A 210 22.94 12.69 -14.21
CA SER A 210 24.07 13.14 -15.02
C SER A 210 23.98 12.76 -16.49
N ALA A 211 24.58 13.54 -17.38
CA ALA A 211 24.50 13.37 -18.83
C ALA A 211 24.98 11.98 -19.31
N ASP A 212 25.80 11.30 -18.53
CA ASP A 212 26.27 9.93 -18.78
C ASP A 212 25.29 8.84 -18.29
N ARG A 213 24.15 9.25 -17.68
CA ARG A 213 23.14 8.37 -17.09
C ARG A 213 23.69 7.39 -16.06
N SER A 214 24.75 7.77 -15.37
CA SER A 214 25.38 6.95 -14.32
C SER A 214 24.61 6.95 -12.99
N GLY A 215 23.65 7.85 -12.83
CA GLY A 215 22.81 7.94 -11.63
C GLY A 215 21.66 6.93 -11.61
N GLY A 216 21.03 6.80 -10.45
CA GLY A 216 19.83 5.99 -10.24
C GLY A 216 19.01 6.48 -9.05
N TYR A 217 17.82 5.94 -8.93
CA TYR A 217 16.91 6.20 -7.82
C TYR A 217 16.78 4.97 -6.93
N LEU A 218 16.78 5.20 -5.63
CA LEU A 218 16.57 4.19 -4.60
C LEU A 218 15.38 4.61 -3.73
N LEU A 219 14.37 3.75 -3.63
CA LEU A 219 13.33 3.85 -2.62
C LEU A 219 13.58 2.78 -1.57
N ALA A 220 13.69 3.19 -0.31
CA ALA A 220 14.00 2.29 0.78
C ALA A 220 13.37 2.75 2.09
N VAL A 221 13.18 1.83 3.01
CA VAL A 221 12.74 2.08 4.39
C VAL A 221 13.92 1.89 5.31
N THR A 222 14.09 2.79 6.28
CA THR A 222 15.11 2.64 7.31
C THR A 222 14.84 1.41 8.17
N ASP A 223 15.87 0.59 8.37
CA ASP A 223 15.83 -0.52 9.32
C ASP A 223 16.48 -0.05 10.64
N PRO A 224 15.68 0.35 11.65
CA PRO A 224 16.22 0.90 12.88
C PRO A 224 16.97 -0.13 13.73
N GLU A 225 16.61 -1.41 13.62
CA GLU A 225 17.25 -2.48 14.40
C GLU A 225 18.67 -2.77 13.92
N LYS A 226 18.94 -2.58 12.64
CA LYS A 226 20.26 -2.79 12.02
C LYS A 226 21.07 -1.51 11.90
N SER A 227 20.47 -0.35 12.13
CA SER A 227 21.14 0.95 12.03
C SER A 227 21.95 1.26 13.29
N THR A 228 23.05 1.99 13.12
CA THR A 228 23.91 2.50 14.20
C THR A 228 23.96 4.03 14.14
N GLY A 229 24.63 4.67 15.12
CA GLY A 229 24.79 6.13 15.11
C GLY A 229 25.60 6.67 13.90
N GLU A 230 26.39 5.84 13.25
CA GLU A 230 27.25 6.22 12.11
C GLU A 230 26.75 5.68 10.78
N THR A 231 26.01 4.57 10.78
CA THR A 231 25.56 3.89 9.56
C THR A 231 24.07 3.62 9.64
N THR A 232 23.33 4.09 8.65
CA THR A 232 21.91 3.77 8.49
C THR A 232 21.76 2.59 7.53
N VAL A 233 21.04 1.57 7.97
CA VAL A 233 20.70 0.43 7.14
C VAL A 233 19.32 0.70 6.54
N TYR A 234 19.22 0.58 5.21
CA TYR A 234 17.99 0.75 4.46
C TYR A 234 17.56 -0.59 3.90
N GLN A 235 16.31 -0.92 4.11
CA GLN A 235 15.66 -2.04 3.42
C GLN A 235 15.16 -1.54 2.07
N ARG A 236 15.73 -2.07 0.99
CA ARG A 236 15.38 -1.66 -0.36
C ARG A 236 13.97 -2.11 -0.73
N ILE A 237 13.13 -1.16 -1.15
CA ILE A 237 11.82 -1.41 -1.72
C ILE A 237 11.94 -1.49 -3.25
N PHE A 238 12.63 -0.51 -3.84
CA PHE A 238 12.78 -0.38 -5.29
C PHE A 238 14.09 0.33 -5.61
N SER A 239 14.73 -0.06 -6.71
CA SER A 239 15.86 0.66 -7.28
C SER A 239 15.76 0.73 -8.80
N SER A 240 16.25 1.80 -9.38
CA SER A 240 16.26 2.05 -10.81
C SER A 240 17.61 2.62 -11.25
N GLY A 241 18.01 2.26 -12.44
CA GLY A 241 19.29 2.67 -13.05
C GLY A 241 20.37 1.59 -12.97
N PRO A 242 21.24 1.52 -14.00
CA PRO A 242 22.24 0.47 -14.13
C PRO A 242 23.26 0.47 -12.98
N VAL A 243 23.69 1.64 -12.53
CA VAL A 243 24.71 1.76 -11.47
C VAL A 243 24.19 1.19 -10.14
N LEU A 244 22.94 1.45 -9.78
CA LEU A 244 22.37 0.89 -8.55
C LEU A 244 22.16 -0.61 -8.67
N SER A 245 21.77 -1.10 -9.84
CA SER A 245 21.65 -2.54 -10.11
C SER A 245 22.99 -3.25 -10.01
N ASP A 246 24.04 -2.67 -10.58
CA ASP A 246 25.38 -3.24 -10.58
C ASP A 246 26.06 -3.13 -9.19
N HIS A 247 25.79 -2.03 -8.46
CA HIS A 247 26.43 -1.77 -7.16
C HIS A 247 25.79 -2.58 -6.02
N PHE A 248 24.46 -2.68 -5.98
CA PHE A 248 23.75 -3.36 -4.91
C PHE A 248 23.31 -4.77 -5.28
N GLY A 249 23.36 -5.13 -6.56
CA GLY A 249 22.87 -6.43 -7.05
C GLY A 249 21.44 -6.71 -6.59
N GLU A 250 21.19 -7.92 -6.12
CA GLU A 250 19.92 -8.34 -5.53
C GLU A 250 19.87 -8.15 -4.01
N ALA A 251 20.84 -7.42 -3.42
CA ALA A 251 20.87 -7.21 -1.98
C ALA A 251 19.59 -6.53 -1.48
N ASP A 252 18.99 -7.11 -0.46
CA ASP A 252 17.75 -6.63 0.15
C ASP A 252 17.97 -5.39 1.02
N THR A 253 19.17 -5.22 1.55
CA THR A 253 19.56 -4.13 2.42
C THR A 253 20.71 -3.34 1.82
N VAL A 254 20.69 -2.05 2.04
CA VAL A 254 21.72 -1.10 1.61
C VAL A 254 22.19 -0.35 2.84
N GLU A 255 23.50 -0.30 3.04
CA GLU A 255 24.11 0.52 4.09
C GLU A 255 24.53 1.85 3.50
N GLY A 256 24.23 2.94 4.20
CA GLY A 256 24.62 4.28 3.80
C GLY A 256 25.01 5.13 4.99
N ARG A 257 25.96 6.04 4.78
CA ARG A 257 26.30 7.11 5.73
C ARG A 257 25.64 8.41 5.30
N ALA A 258 25.47 9.31 6.25
CA ALA A 258 25.01 10.64 5.93
C ALA A 258 25.99 11.30 4.93
N GLY A 259 25.52 11.59 3.71
CA GLY A 259 26.31 12.16 2.63
C GLY A 259 26.68 11.21 1.49
N ASP A 260 26.42 9.91 1.63
CA ASP A 260 26.63 8.93 0.54
C ASP A 260 25.62 9.11 -0.61
N TYR A 261 24.51 9.80 -0.36
CA TYR A 261 23.45 10.08 -1.32
C TYR A 261 23.21 11.57 -1.47
N ASP A 262 23.00 12.04 -2.69
CA ASP A 262 22.80 13.47 -3.00
C ASP A 262 21.54 14.04 -2.32
N SER A 263 20.54 13.20 -2.09
CA SER A 263 19.33 13.60 -1.39
C SER A 263 18.62 12.37 -0.81
N ILE A 264 18.38 12.40 0.49
CA ILE A 264 17.54 11.42 1.17
C ILE A 264 16.26 12.14 1.62
N ILE A 265 15.13 11.72 1.08
CA ILE A 265 13.81 12.19 1.52
C ILE A 265 13.29 11.16 2.52
N ASN A 266 13.16 11.56 3.78
CA ASN A 266 12.54 10.72 4.79
C ASN A 266 11.01 10.80 4.66
N LEU A 267 10.38 9.74 4.17
CA LEU A 267 8.95 9.67 3.94
C LEU A 267 8.14 9.67 5.25
N THR A 268 8.73 9.18 6.35
CA THR A 268 8.05 9.19 7.66
C THR A 268 7.87 10.60 8.20
N SER A 269 8.74 11.55 7.84
CA SER A 269 8.60 12.95 8.24
C SER A 269 7.46 13.68 7.53
N LEU A 270 6.87 13.07 6.50
CA LEU A 270 5.74 13.64 5.74
C LEU A 270 4.38 13.26 6.33
N LYS A 271 4.33 12.30 7.26
CA LYS A 271 3.09 11.86 7.92
C LYS A 271 2.47 12.89 8.86
N HIS A 272 3.24 13.87 9.35
CA HIS A 272 2.75 14.90 10.28
C HIS A 272 2.92 16.29 9.70
N PRO A 273 1.92 16.85 8.99
CA PRO A 273 1.99 18.22 8.44
C PRO A 273 2.23 19.29 9.51
N ASN A 274 1.92 19.02 10.79
CA ASN A 274 2.13 19.96 11.89
C ASN A 274 3.57 20.00 12.43
N THR A 275 4.44 19.06 12.08
CA THR A 275 5.87 19.09 12.46
C THR A 275 6.74 19.84 11.45
N ALA A 276 6.20 20.19 10.29
CA ALA A 276 6.94 20.90 9.21
C ALA A 276 7.30 22.36 9.55
N GLN A 277 6.80 22.93 10.66
CA GLN A 277 7.11 24.32 11.01
C GLN A 277 8.51 24.54 11.63
N ASN A 278 9.27 23.49 11.93
CA ASN A 278 10.59 23.61 12.58
C ASN A 278 11.79 23.14 11.76
N HIS A 279 11.62 22.75 10.50
CA HIS A 279 12.78 22.47 9.66
C HIS A 279 13.25 23.74 8.95
N LYS A 280 14.22 24.43 9.56
CA LYS A 280 15.09 25.37 8.87
C LYS A 280 15.50 24.78 7.53
N LYS A 281 15.27 25.54 6.44
CA LYS A 281 15.83 25.29 5.11
C LYS A 281 17.29 24.84 5.26
N ARG A 282 17.56 23.55 5.11
CA ARG A 282 18.90 23.07 4.86
C ARG A 282 19.19 23.41 3.39
N THR A 283 20.03 24.36 3.22
CA THR A 283 20.62 24.73 1.94
C THR A 283 21.33 23.51 1.36
N LEU A 284 20.91 23.08 0.18
CA LEU A 284 21.59 22.07 -0.61
C LEU A 284 23.00 22.60 -0.92
N THR A 285 24.02 22.09 -0.27
CA THR A 285 25.41 22.29 -0.67
C THR A 285 25.77 21.17 -1.64
N LYS A 286 25.88 21.52 -2.91
CA LYS A 286 26.54 20.67 -3.92
C LYS A 286 27.99 20.51 -3.52
N SER A 287 28.43 19.31 -3.19
CA SER A 287 29.86 18.98 -3.14
C SER A 287 30.33 18.55 -4.52
N PRO A 288 31.42 19.11 -5.05
CA PRO A 288 31.96 18.63 -6.31
C PRO A 288 32.68 17.31 -6.08
N LEU A 289 32.35 16.34 -6.91
CA LEU A 289 33.09 15.10 -7.05
C LEU A 289 34.48 15.43 -7.60
N SER A 290 35.49 15.07 -6.86
CA SER A 290 36.89 14.98 -7.33
C SER A 290 37.20 13.52 -7.66
#